data_0c3851f55526495cbddd0ba5af74dfd3
#
_entry.id   0c3851f55526495cbddd0ba5af74dfd3
#
_cell.length_a   1.000
_cell.length_b   1.000
_cell.length_c   1.000
_cell.angle_alpha   90.00
_cell.angle_beta   90.00
_cell.angle_gamma   90.00
#
_symmetry.space_group_name_H-M   'P 1'
#
loop_
_entity.id
_entity.type
_entity.pdbx_description
1 polymer ?
#
loop_
_entity_poly.entity_id
_entity_poly.type
_entity_poly.pdbx_seq_one_letter_code
_entity_poly.pdbx_strand_id
1 'polypeptide(L)'
;VSLAVAAIPEGLPAIVTIVLAMGVQRMVRRNAIIKKLPAVETLGCTQVICSDKTGTLTRGVFEVTGIHHSPYEEEKLLEYTALAESASSHPISKSLQSAYGKPLDRDRVTDIQEIGGEGVTAQVDGHSVAAGNRKLMKRLGIAYQDCHSTGTIVHVAIDGSYAGHIVISDLLKPTAKPAMEALRAAGITRTVMLTGDIDAVAQATARELGIDTVYSELLPGDKVSKVEELLAGQHKGKLAFVGDGINDAPVLSRADIGIAMGAMGSDAAIEAADVVLMDDDPMKISKAVKISRKCLRIVHENIVFAIGIKLACLLLVAIGKANMWAAIFAD
;
A
#
# COMPACT_ATOMS: atom_id res chain seq x y z
N VAL A 1 17.05 31.25 35.18
CA VAL A 1 17.49 30.47 34.00
C VAL A 1 18.46 29.38 34.44
N SER A 2 19.47 29.62 35.23
CA SER A 2 20.47 28.62 35.68
C SER A 2 19.84 27.44 36.48
N LEU A 3 18.84 27.72 37.33
CA LEU A 3 18.14 26.70 38.09
C LEU A 3 17.28 25.78 37.19
N ALA A 4 16.69 26.33 36.13
CA ALA A 4 15.90 25.58 35.18
C ALA A 4 16.80 24.66 34.29
N VAL A 5 17.98 25.13 33.93
CA VAL A 5 18.96 24.34 33.17
C VAL A 5 19.52 23.20 34.05
N ALA A 6 19.82 23.45 35.33
CA ALA A 6 20.25 22.45 36.28
C ALA A 6 19.20 21.36 36.59
N ALA A 7 17.94 21.60 36.24
CA ALA A 7 16.88 20.62 36.42
C ALA A 7 16.76 19.60 35.28
N ILE A 8 17.51 19.77 34.18
CA ILE A 8 17.49 18.81 33.05
C ILE A 8 18.54 17.73 33.30
N PRO A 9 18.16 16.45 33.39
CA PRO A 9 19.12 15.35 33.55
C PRO A 9 20.01 15.24 32.29
N GLU A 10 21.34 15.28 32.48
CA GLU A 10 22.31 15.23 31.37
C GLU A 10 22.27 13.89 30.59
N GLY A 11 21.90 12.81 31.27
CA GLY A 11 21.74 11.47 30.66
C GLY A 11 20.49 11.28 29.81
N LEU A 12 19.51 12.20 29.83
CA LEU A 12 18.22 12.03 29.18
C LEU A 12 18.31 11.86 27.64
N PRO A 13 19.14 12.61 26.89
CA PRO A 13 19.31 12.40 25.45
C PRO A 13 19.88 11.01 25.12
N ALA A 14 20.79 10.50 25.94
CA ALA A 14 21.35 9.17 25.76
C ALA A 14 20.28 8.08 25.96
N ILE A 15 19.45 8.19 27.00
CA ILE A 15 18.36 7.26 27.29
C ILE A 15 17.35 7.25 26.12
N VAL A 16 16.94 8.42 25.63
CA VAL A 16 16.03 8.54 24.48
C VAL A 16 16.62 7.83 23.26
N THR A 17 17.88 8.10 22.94
CA THR A 17 18.58 7.48 21.80
C THR A 17 18.66 5.95 21.94
N ILE A 18 18.98 5.44 23.12
CA ILE A 18 19.04 4.00 23.39
C ILE A 18 17.67 3.34 23.21
N VAL A 19 16.62 3.93 23.76
CA VAL A 19 15.24 3.38 23.62
C VAL A 19 14.80 3.37 22.17
N LEU A 20 15.06 4.43 21.41
CA LEU A 20 14.75 4.47 19.99
C LEU A 20 15.55 3.43 19.19
N ALA A 21 16.84 3.27 19.49
CA ALA A 21 17.69 2.25 18.87
C ALA A 21 17.21 0.82 19.17
N MET A 22 16.77 0.54 20.40
CA MET A 22 16.12 -0.72 20.76
C MET A 22 14.81 -0.94 19.99
N GLY A 23 14.06 0.13 19.72
CA GLY A 23 12.88 0.10 18.88
C GLY A 23 13.19 -0.31 17.45
N VAL A 24 14.21 0.32 16.84
CA VAL A 24 14.70 -0.04 15.50
C VAL A 24 15.13 -1.51 15.47
N GLN A 25 15.92 -1.97 16.44
CA GLN A 25 16.35 -3.37 16.51
C GLN A 25 15.18 -4.36 16.58
N ARG A 26 14.11 -4.01 17.31
CA ARG A 26 12.88 -4.84 17.37
C ARG A 26 12.13 -4.84 16.04
N MET A 27 12.12 -3.72 15.31
CA MET A 27 11.48 -3.63 14.00
C MET A 27 12.24 -4.43 12.95
N VAL A 28 13.58 -4.36 12.96
CA VAL A 28 14.44 -5.17 12.07
C VAL A 28 14.17 -6.67 12.26
N ARG A 29 14.05 -7.13 13.51
CA ARG A 29 13.65 -8.53 13.81
C ARG A 29 12.26 -8.91 13.31
N ARG A 30 11.45 -7.95 12.88
CA ARG A 30 10.12 -8.12 12.31
C ARG A 30 10.09 -7.76 10.83
N ASN A 31 11.25 -7.74 10.17
CA ASN A 31 11.42 -7.44 8.75
C ASN A 31 10.97 -6.01 8.38
N ALA A 32 11.11 -5.06 9.29
CA ALA A 32 10.90 -3.64 9.05
C ALA A 32 12.21 -2.90 9.29
N ILE A 33 12.81 -2.39 8.22
CA ILE A 33 14.05 -1.61 8.26
C ILE A 33 13.69 -0.14 8.40
N ILE A 34 14.24 0.52 9.41
CA ILE A 34 14.11 1.96 9.62
C ILE A 34 15.46 2.60 9.29
N LYS A 35 15.46 3.52 8.35
CA LYS A 35 16.67 4.19 7.88
C LYS A 35 17.18 5.28 8.82
N LYS A 36 16.25 5.94 9.53
CA LYS A 36 16.59 7.07 10.42
C LYS A 36 15.87 6.92 11.76
N LEU A 37 16.59 7.14 12.87
CA LEU A 37 16.02 7.09 14.22
C LEU A 37 14.76 7.96 14.41
N PRO A 38 14.70 9.21 13.90
CA PRO A 38 13.51 10.04 14.00
C PRO A 38 12.25 9.43 13.35
N ALA A 39 12.40 8.51 12.39
CA ALA A 39 11.27 7.84 11.78
C ALA A 39 10.48 6.98 12.78
N VAL A 40 11.11 6.46 13.85
CA VAL A 40 10.41 5.77 14.95
C VAL A 40 9.45 6.72 15.65
N GLU A 41 9.90 7.94 15.92
CA GLU A 41 9.08 8.96 16.57
C GLU A 41 7.91 9.38 15.68
N THR A 42 8.19 9.72 14.42
CA THR A 42 7.17 10.10 13.43
C THR A 42 6.13 9.00 13.25
N LEU A 43 6.56 7.74 13.11
CA LEU A 43 5.66 6.59 12.98
C LEU A 43 4.80 6.38 14.23
N GLY A 44 5.36 6.61 15.41
CA GLY A 44 4.61 6.54 16.67
C GLY A 44 3.55 7.62 16.82
N CYS A 45 3.78 8.79 16.24
CA CYS A 45 2.83 9.92 16.20
C CYS A 45 1.85 9.87 15.02
N THR A 46 1.94 8.85 14.14
CA THR A 46 1.09 8.72 12.97
C THR A 46 -0.37 8.50 13.36
N GLN A 47 -1.27 9.27 12.77
CA GLN A 47 -2.72 9.18 12.93
C GLN A 47 -3.44 8.93 11.61
N VAL A 48 -2.85 9.35 10.49
CA VAL A 48 -3.40 9.15 9.16
C VAL A 48 -2.47 8.23 8.36
N ILE A 49 -3.04 7.20 7.75
CA ILE A 49 -2.31 6.34 6.80
C ILE A 49 -2.96 6.48 5.44
N CYS A 50 -2.16 6.96 4.49
CA CYS A 50 -2.48 6.93 3.07
C CYS A 50 -1.76 5.73 2.44
N SER A 51 -2.44 4.94 1.64
CA SER A 51 -1.84 3.82 0.93
C SER A 51 -2.16 3.88 -0.55
N ASP A 52 -1.22 3.46 -1.39
CA ASP A 52 -1.57 3.02 -2.73
C ASP A 52 -2.41 1.74 -2.64
N LYS A 53 -3.16 1.42 -3.70
CA LYS A 53 -3.93 0.18 -3.79
C LYS A 53 -3.06 -0.94 -4.36
N THR A 54 -2.56 -0.74 -5.59
CA THR A 54 -1.89 -1.76 -6.38
C THR A 54 -0.55 -2.12 -5.76
N GLY A 55 -0.25 -3.42 -5.60
CA GLY A 55 0.98 -3.90 -4.97
C GLY A 55 1.05 -3.69 -3.46
N THR A 56 0.37 -2.69 -2.90
CA THR A 56 0.34 -2.39 -1.44
C THR A 56 -0.77 -3.16 -0.73
N LEU A 57 -2.02 -2.96 -1.11
CA LEU A 57 -3.21 -3.62 -0.53
C LEU A 57 -3.63 -4.85 -1.35
N THR A 58 -3.27 -4.86 -2.61
CA THR A 58 -3.50 -5.95 -3.55
C THR A 58 -2.18 -6.64 -3.89
N ARG A 59 -2.25 -7.76 -4.59
CA ARG A 59 -1.05 -8.53 -5.00
C ARG A 59 -0.28 -7.90 -6.14
N GLY A 60 -0.86 -6.89 -6.84
CA GLY A 60 -0.30 -6.32 -8.06
C GLY A 60 -0.30 -7.31 -9.24
N VAL A 61 -1.03 -8.41 -9.10
CA VAL A 61 -1.18 -9.45 -10.11
C VAL A 61 -2.65 -9.52 -10.50
N PHE A 62 -2.89 -9.34 -11.77
CA PHE A 62 -4.23 -9.46 -12.33
C PHE A 62 -4.59 -10.95 -12.50
N GLU A 63 -5.75 -11.35 -12.03
CA GLU A 63 -6.27 -12.71 -12.17
C GLU A 63 -7.68 -12.69 -12.76
N VAL A 64 -8.02 -13.73 -13.52
CA VAL A 64 -9.38 -13.94 -14.01
C VAL A 64 -10.26 -14.31 -12.82
N THR A 65 -11.26 -13.47 -12.53
CA THR A 65 -12.15 -13.64 -11.37
C THR A 65 -13.55 -14.09 -11.75
N GLY A 66 -13.89 -14.08 -13.03
CA GLY A 66 -15.16 -14.60 -13.52
C GLY A 66 -15.29 -14.57 -15.03
N ILE A 67 -16.13 -15.44 -15.55
CA ILE A 67 -16.52 -15.50 -16.96
C ILE A 67 -18.06 -15.46 -16.97
N HIS A 68 -18.64 -14.54 -17.73
CA HIS A 68 -20.07 -14.33 -17.72
C HIS A 68 -20.64 -14.20 -19.12
N HIS A 69 -21.93 -14.57 -19.21
CA HIS A 69 -22.74 -14.44 -20.43
C HIS A 69 -22.16 -15.17 -21.65
N SER A 70 -21.44 -16.28 -21.43
CA SER A 70 -20.87 -17.07 -22.49
C SER A 70 -21.83 -18.19 -22.92
N PRO A 71 -22.11 -18.33 -24.23
CA PRO A 71 -22.73 -19.52 -24.78
C PRO A 71 -21.75 -20.70 -24.92
N TYR A 72 -20.45 -20.43 -24.77
CA TYR A 72 -19.39 -21.43 -24.81
C TYR A 72 -19.04 -21.90 -23.39
N GLU A 73 -18.42 -23.08 -23.29
CA GLU A 73 -17.80 -23.52 -22.04
C GLU A 73 -16.71 -22.52 -21.64
N GLU A 74 -16.62 -22.25 -20.34
CA GLU A 74 -15.69 -21.23 -19.80
C GLU A 74 -14.25 -21.53 -20.22
N GLU A 75 -13.83 -22.80 -20.19
CA GLU A 75 -12.50 -23.23 -20.59
C GLU A 75 -12.21 -22.92 -22.06
N LYS A 76 -13.19 -23.12 -22.95
CA LYS A 76 -13.05 -22.86 -24.39
C LYS A 76 -12.99 -21.36 -24.68
N LEU A 77 -13.82 -20.56 -24.00
CA LEU A 77 -13.76 -19.09 -24.13
C LEU A 77 -12.41 -18.57 -23.69
N LEU A 78 -11.90 -19.06 -22.55
CA LEU A 78 -10.60 -18.68 -22.02
C LEU A 78 -9.46 -19.11 -22.94
N GLU A 79 -9.51 -20.34 -23.51
CA GLU A 79 -8.55 -20.84 -24.48
C GLU A 79 -8.45 -19.90 -25.69
N TYR A 80 -9.58 -19.61 -26.34
CA TYR A 80 -9.59 -18.78 -27.53
C TYR A 80 -9.12 -17.36 -27.25
N THR A 81 -9.50 -16.81 -26.10
CA THR A 81 -9.05 -15.48 -25.67
C THR A 81 -7.55 -15.47 -25.37
N ALA A 82 -7.03 -16.46 -24.66
CA ALA A 82 -5.60 -16.58 -24.34
C ALA A 82 -4.74 -16.80 -25.60
N LEU A 83 -5.23 -17.56 -26.57
CA LEU A 83 -4.58 -17.74 -27.86
C LEU A 83 -4.56 -16.44 -28.65
N ALA A 84 -5.67 -15.72 -28.77
CA ALA A 84 -5.74 -14.43 -29.47
C ALA A 84 -4.76 -13.40 -28.84
N GLU A 85 -4.61 -13.42 -27.52
CA GLU A 85 -3.73 -12.54 -26.74
C GLU A 85 -2.28 -13.08 -26.60
N SER A 86 -1.94 -14.18 -27.28
CA SER A 86 -0.65 -14.89 -27.12
C SER A 86 0.58 -14.10 -27.51
N ALA A 87 0.45 -13.09 -28.36
CA ALA A 87 1.53 -12.22 -28.80
C ALA A 87 1.68 -10.96 -27.94
N SER A 88 0.68 -10.59 -27.18
CA SER A 88 0.68 -9.39 -26.36
C SER A 88 1.45 -9.58 -25.04
N SER A 89 2.26 -8.59 -24.67
CA SER A 89 2.98 -8.54 -23.41
C SER A 89 2.20 -7.78 -22.31
N HIS A 90 0.98 -7.34 -22.60
CA HIS A 90 0.16 -6.57 -21.67
C HIS A 90 -0.16 -7.39 -20.41
N PRO A 91 -0.23 -6.79 -19.20
CA PRO A 91 -0.55 -7.50 -17.96
C PRO A 91 -1.87 -8.29 -18.01
N ILE A 92 -2.90 -7.74 -18.68
CA ILE A 92 -4.18 -8.42 -18.90
C ILE A 92 -4.01 -9.68 -19.73
N SER A 93 -3.24 -9.61 -20.82
CA SER A 93 -2.96 -10.75 -21.70
C SER A 93 -2.22 -11.86 -20.96
N LYS A 94 -1.23 -11.50 -20.14
CA LYS A 94 -0.52 -12.45 -19.27
C LYS A 94 -1.45 -13.12 -18.26
N SER A 95 -2.41 -12.39 -17.73
CA SER A 95 -3.43 -12.86 -16.81
C SER A 95 -4.33 -13.92 -17.46
N LEU A 96 -4.79 -13.65 -18.67
CA LEU A 96 -5.57 -14.59 -19.47
C LEU A 96 -4.79 -15.86 -19.79
N GLN A 97 -3.53 -15.71 -20.23
CA GLN A 97 -2.64 -16.84 -20.50
C GLN A 97 -2.37 -17.69 -19.26
N SER A 98 -2.11 -17.04 -18.12
CA SER A 98 -1.90 -17.71 -16.83
C SER A 98 -3.16 -18.47 -16.35
N ALA A 99 -4.33 -17.87 -16.54
CA ALA A 99 -5.60 -18.49 -16.14
C ALA A 99 -5.92 -19.71 -16.99
N TYR A 100 -5.58 -19.70 -18.29
CA TYR A 100 -5.70 -20.88 -19.15
C TYR A 100 -4.77 -22.02 -18.68
N GLY A 101 -3.58 -21.71 -18.20
CA GLY A 101 -2.68 -22.62 -17.49
C GLY A 101 -2.11 -23.78 -18.33
N LYS A 102 -2.37 -23.81 -19.64
CA LYS A 102 -1.86 -24.81 -20.56
C LYS A 102 -0.89 -24.16 -21.55
N PRO A 103 0.04 -24.92 -22.14
CA PRO A 103 0.91 -24.41 -23.20
C PRO A 103 0.08 -23.86 -24.36
N LEU A 104 0.39 -22.62 -24.77
CA LEU A 104 -0.26 -21.99 -25.92
C LEU A 104 0.43 -22.43 -27.21
N ASP A 105 -0.30 -23.13 -28.04
CA ASP A 105 0.13 -23.48 -29.39
C ASP A 105 -0.10 -22.29 -30.35
N ARG A 106 0.97 -21.55 -30.63
CA ARG A 106 0.91 -20.35 -31.48
C ARG A 106 0.68 -20.66 -32.94
N ASP A 107 0.91 -21.90 -33.38
CA ASP A 107 0.66 -22.30 -34.78
C ASP A 107 -0.85 -22.36 -35.09
N ARG A 108 -1.69 -22.39 -34.06
CA ARG A 108 -3.16 -22.28 -34.17
C ARG A 108 -3.68 -20.85 -34.38
N VAL A 109 -2.76 -19.85 -34.32
CA VAL A 109 -3.15 -18.44 -34.34
C VAL A 109 -2.51 -17.74 -35.56
N THR A 110 -3.33 -17.08 -36.34
CA THR A 110 -2.90 -16.24 -37.47
C THR A 110 -3.57 -14.87 -37.42
N ASP A 111 -3.08 -13.94 -38.24
CA ASP A 111 -3.69 -12.60 -38.42
C ASP A 111 -3.91 -11.82 -37.12
N ILE A 112 -2.95 -11.88 -36.18
CA ILE A 112 -3.03 -11.13 -34.93
C ILE A 112 -2.87 -9.64 -35.22
N GLN A 113 -3.87 -8.84 -34.81
CA GLN A 113 -3.85 -7.38 -34.91
C GLN A 113 -4.15 -6.78 -33.55
N GLU A 114 -3.16 -6.10 -32.97
CA GLU A 114 -3.33 -5.33 -31.75
C GLU A 114 -3.86 -3.92 -32.09
N ILE A 115 -5.02 -3.55 -31.51
CA ILE A 115 -5.65 -2.25 -31.68
C ILE A 115 -5.41 -1.46 -30.41
N GLY A 116 -4.50 -0.49 -30.49
CA GLY A 116 -4.02 0.26 -29.32
C GLY A 116 -5.17 0.88 -28.50
N GLY A 117 -5.23 0.52 -27.22
CA GLY A 117 -6.24 0.99 -26.28
C GLY A 117 -7.65 0.41 -26.47
N GLU A 118 -7.83 -0.60 -27.36
CA GLU A 118 -9.12 -1.26 -27.58
C GLU A 118 -9.07 -2.77 -27.35
N GLY A 119 -8.03 -3.47 -27.81
CA GLY A 119 -7.87 -4.92 -27.66
C GLY A 119 -7.19 -5.57 -28.84
N VAL A 120 -7.43 -6.87 -29.04
CA VAL A 120 -6.78 -7.71 -30.06
C VAL A 120 -7.83 -8.41 -30.91
N THR A 121 -7.54 -8.57 -32.20
CA THR A 121 -8.27 -9.48 -33.09
C THR A 121 -7.29 -10.50 -33.68
N ALA A 122 -7.71 -11.76 -33.80
CA ALA A 122 -6.89 -12.84 -34.36
C ALA A 122 -7.75 -13.92 -35.00
N GLN A 123 -7.15 -14.75 -35.85
CA GLN A 123 -7.75 -16.00 -36.29
C GLN A 123 -7.21 -17.14 -35.42
N VAL A 124 -8.10 -17.84 -34.73
CA VAL A 124 -7.77 -18.99 -33.88
C VAL A 124 -8.51 -20.23 -34.39
N ASP A 125 -7.80 -21.24 -34.82
CA ASP A 125 -8.37 -22.46 -35.47
C ASP A 125 -9.34 -22.16 -36.63
N GLY A 126 -9.11 -21.08 -37.36
CA GLY A 126 -9.98 -20.62 -38.43
C GLY A 126 -11.20 -19.81 -37.99
N HIS A 127 -11.38 -19.56 -36.68
CA HIS A 127 -12.40 -18.68 -36.14
C HIS A 127 -11.86 -17.27 -35.93
N SER A 128 -12.63 -16.26 -36.30
CA SER A 128 -12.28 -14.86 -36.01
C SER A 128 -12.58 -14.56 -34.54
N VAL A 129 -11.54 -14.31 -33.76
CA VAL A 129 -11.66 -13.99 -32.31
C VAL A 129 -11.28 -12.54 -32.09
N ALA A 130 -12.15 -11.81 -31.38
CA ALA A 130 -11.87 -10.44 -30.93
C ALA A 130 -11.98 -10.39 -29.40
N ALA A 131 -10.93 -9.91 -28.74
CA ALA A 131 -10.87 -9.75 -27.29
C ALA A 131 -10.51 -8.30 -26.96
N GLY A 132 -11.29 -7.60 -26.16
CA GLY A 132 -11.01 -6.21 -25.81
C GLY A 132 -12.11 -5.50 -25.04
N ASN A 133 -12.00 -4.18 -25.00
CA ASN A 133 -12.96 -3.34 -24.28
C ASN A 133 -14.22 -3.02 -25.12
N ARG A 134 -15.13 -2.23 -24.54
CA ARG A 134 -16.38 -1.79 -25.20
C ARG A 134 -16.14 -1.02 -26.52
N LYS A 135 -14.99 -0.34 -26.67
CA LYS A 135 -14.67 0.40 -27.90
C LYS A 135 -14.43 -0.56 -29.05
N LEU A 136 -13.72 -1.67 -28.81
CA LEU A 136 -13.51 -2.72 -29.80
C LEU A 136 -14.84 -3.33 -30.24
N MET A 137 -15.72 -3.69 -29.30
CA MET A 137 -17.04 -4.25 -29.66
C MET A 137 -17.87 -3.28 -30.52
N LYS A 138 -17.89 -2.00 -30.14
CA LYS A 138 -18.56 -0.94 -30.93
C LYS A 138 -17.95 -0.77 -32.34
N ARG A 139 -16.64 -0.79 -32.46
CA ARG A 139 -15.90 -0.70 -33.75
C ARG A 139 -16.28 -1.85 -34.68
N LEU A 140 -16.43 -3.05 -34.14
CA LEU A 140 -16.79 -4.25 -34.88
C LEU A 140 -18.31 -4.38 -35.12
N GLY A 141 -19.13 -3.46 -34.58
CA GLY A 141 -20.57 -3.51 -34.69
C GLY A 141 -21.25 -4.65 -33.92
N ILE A 142 -20.56 -5.17 -32.87
CA ILE A 142 -21.02 -6.29 -32.07
C ILE A 142 -21.77 -5.78 -30.86
N ALA A 143 -23.03 -6.22 -30.68
CA ALA A 143 -23.78 -5.95 -29.48
C ALA A 143 -23.19 -6.74 -28.30
N TYR A 144 -22.88 -6.06 -27.23
CA TYR A 144 -22.29 -6.66 -26.01
C TYR A 144 -23.22 -6.49 -24.81
N GLN A 145 -23.01 -7.28 -23.79
CA GLN A 145 -23.73 -7.17 -22.52
C GLN A 145 -22.88 -6.40 -21.50
N ASP A 146 -23.52 -5.44 -20.82
CA ASP A 146 -22.87 -4.72 -19.74
C ASP A 146 -22.65 -5.65 -18.53
N CYS A 147 -21.48 -5.50 -17.91
CA CYS A 147 -21.12 -6.21 -16.69
C CYS A 147 -21.01 -5.22 -15.53
N HIS A 148 -21.61 -5.58 -14.41
CA HIS A 148 -21.53 -4.80 -13.17
C HIS A 148 -20.50 -5.34 -12.18
N SER A 149 -19.72 -6.39 -12.58
CA SER A 149 -18.65 -6.93 -11.76
C SER A 149 -17.49 -5.95 -11.62
N THR A 150 -16.86 -5.97 -10.46
CA THR A 150 -15.73 -5.10 -10.15
C THR A 150 -14.46 -5.65 -10.81
N GLY A 151 -13.88 -4.92 -11.74
CA GLY A 151 -12.65 -5.32 -12.44
C GLY A 151 -12.55 -4.76 -13.85
N THR A 152 -11.49 -5.15 -14.55
CA THR A 152 -11.33 -4.91 -15.97
C THR A 152 -12.13 -5.96 -16.75
N ILE A 153 -13.01 -5.51 -17.61
CA ILE A 153 -13.86 -6.37 -18.41
C ILE A 153 -13.27 -6.52 -19.80
N VAL A 154 -12.94 -7.76 -20.16
CA VAL A 154 -12.53 -8.15 -21.51
C VAL A 154 -13.72 -8.80 -22.20
N HIS A 155 -14.35 -8.09 -23.12
CA HIS A 155 -15.41 -8.62 -23.97
C HIS A 155 -14.78 -9.50 -25.06
N VAL A 156 -15.42 -10.63 -25.33
CA VAL A 156 -14.95 -11.59 -26.33
C VAL A 156 -16.04 -11.79 -27.37
N ALA A 157 -15.64 -11.78 -28.63
CA ALA A 157 -16.50 -12.11 -29.75
C ALA A 157 -15.83 -13.19 -30.62
N ILE A 158 -16.61 -14.12 -31.14
CA ILE A 158 -16.16 -15.20 -32.03
C ILE A 158 -17.05 -15.18 -33.25
N ASP A 159 -16.45 -15.18 -34.43
CA ASP A 159 -17.11 -15.15 -35.74
C ASP A 159 -18.19 -14.03 -35.84
N GLY A 160 -17.84 -12.85 -35.33
CA GLY A 160 -18.70 -11.69 -35.37
C GLY A 160 -19.88 -11.71 -34.37
N SER A 161 -19.98 -12.73 -33.55
CA SER A 161 -21.02 -12.87 -32.53
C SER A 161 -20.44 -12.70 -31.13
N TYR A 162 -21.19 -12.04 -30.22
CA TYR A 162 -20.75 -11.90 -28.84
C TYR A 162 -20.64 -13.25 -28.13
N ALA A 163 -19.45 -13.54 -27.62
CA ALA A 163 -19.14 -14.83 -26.99
C ALA A 163 -19.09 -14.74 -25.45
N GLY A 164 -19.26 -13.56 -24.88
CA GLY A 164 -19.23 -13.35 -23.44
C GLY A 164 -18.17 -12.34 -22.99
N HIS A 165 -17.91 -12.28 -21.71
CA HIS A 165 -16.84 -11.44 -21.17
C HIS A 165 -16.11 -12.11 -19.99
N ILE A 166 -14.86 -11.76 -19.87
CA ILE A 166 -13.96 -12.21 -18.82
C ILE A 166 -13.68 -11.04 -17.90
N VAL A 167 -13.86 -11.23 -16.61
CA VAL A 167 -13.56 -10.23 -15.58
C VAL A 167 -12.19 -10.50 -15.00
N ILE A 168 -11.34 -9.49 -15.03
CA ILE A 168 -9.97 -9.54 -14.52
C ILE A 168 -9.84 -8.51 -13.41
N SER A 169 -9.40 -8.95 -12.25
CA SER A 169 -9.23 -8.10 -11.08
C SER A 169 -7.88 -8.32 -10.42
N ASP A 170 -7.38 -7.27 -9.81
CA ASP A 170 -6.24 -7.36 -8.91
C ASP A 170 -6.73 -7.83 -7.54
N LEU A 171 -6.23 -8.97 -7.08
CA LEU A 171 -6.70 -9.60 -5.85
C LEU A 171 -6.17 -8.90 -4.61
N LEU A 172 -7.04 -8.69 -3.65
CA LEU A 172 -6.65 -8.23 -2.32
C LEU A 172 -5.68 -9.21 -1.65
N LYS A 173 -4.68 -8.68 -0.96
CA LYS A 173 -3.84 -9.50 -0.09
C LYS A 173 -4.70 -10.06 1.06
N PRO A 174 -4.56 -11.33 1.42
CA PRO A 174 -5.37 -11.93 2.50
C PRO A 174 -5.25 -11.18 3.84
N THR A 175 -4.11 -10.51 4.03
CA THR A 175 -3.81 -9.74 5.24
C THR A 175 -4.23 -8.26 5.16
N ALA A 176 -4.75 -7.77 4.02
CA ALA A 176 -5.10 -6.36 3.85
C ALA A 176 -6.23 -5.92 4.79
N LYS A 177 -7.34 -6.65 4.82
CA LYS A 177 -8.47 -6.34 5.72
C LYS A 177 -8.09 -6.45 7.20
N PRO A 178 -7.48 -7.56 7.68
CA PRO A 178 -6.97 -7.62 9.05
C PRO A 178 -5.96 -6.50 9.38
N ALA A 179 -5.17 -6.04 8.40
CA ALA A 179 -4.23 -4.94 8.60
C ALA A 179 -4.96 -3.61 8.88
N MET A 180 -6.04 -3.30 8.14
CA MET A 180 -6.84 -2.10 8.39
C MET A 180 -7.46 -2.12 9.81
N GLU A 181 -8.01 -3.25 10.23
CA GLU A 181 -8.52 -3.43 11.58
C GLU A 181 -7.43 -3.26 12.65
N ALA A 182 -6.26 -3.86 12.42
CA ALA A 182 -5.11 -3.76 13.31
C ALA A 182 -4.52 -2.35 13.41
N LEU A 183 -4.59 -1.55 12.33
CA LEU A 183 -4.20 -0.14 12.31
C LEU A 183 -5.15 0.71 13.16
N ARG A 184 -6.46 0.51 13.02
CA ARG A 184 -7.45 1.18 13.88
C ARG A 184 -7.25 0.82 15.36
N ALA A 185 -7.06 -0.47 15.66
CA ALA A 185 -6.75 -0.93 17.02
C ALA A 185 -5.41 -0.38 17.54
N ALA A 186 -4.48 -0.03 16.65
CA ALA A 186 -3.26 0.67 17.00
C ALA A 186 -3.48 2.18 17.20
N GLY A 187 -4.68 2.73 16.96
CA GLY A 187 -5.05 4.13 17.17
C GLY A 187 -4.79 5.01 15.92
N ILE A 188 -4.77 4.45 14.73
CA ILE A 188 -4.90 5.21 13.48
C ILE A 188 -6.34 5.70 13.38
N THR A 189 -6.52 6.98 13.18
CA THR A 189 -7.84 7.64 13.21
C THR A 189 -8.44 7.78 11.81
N ARG A 190 -7.61 7.73 10.77
CA ARG A 190 -8.07 7.86 9.38
C ARG A 190 -7.20 7.03 8.43
N THR A 191 -7.85 6.26 7.58
CA THR A 191 -7.25 5.51 6.48
C THR A 191 -7.69 6.12 5.15
N VAL A 192 -6.74 6.31 4.24
CA VAL A 192 -6.97 6.93 2.93
C VAL A 192 -6.38 6.01 1.85
N MET A 193 -7.08 5.81 0.76
CA MET A 193 -6.57 5.11 -0.41
C MET A 193 -6.42 6.08 -1.58
N LEU A 194 -5.25 6.08 -2.22
CA LEU A 194 -4.94 6.85 -3.43
C LEU A 194 -4.69 5.85 -4.55
N THR A 195 -5.48 5.90 -5.62
CA THR A 195 -5.34 4.93 -6.72
C THR A 195 -5.59 5.57 -8.08
N GLY A 196 -4.95 5.02 -9.11
CA GLY A 196 -5.24 5.34 -10.51
C GLY A 196 -6.45 4.59 -11.08
N ASP A 197 -7.04 3.67 -10.32
CA ASP A 197 -8.19 2.89 -10.77
C ASP A 197 -9.44 3.77 -10.95
N ILE A 198 -10.35 3.26 -11.77
CA ILE A 198 -11.69 3.86 -11.93
C ILE A 198 -12.45 3.86 -10.61
N ASP A 199 -13.28 4.89 -10.41
CA ASP A 199 -13.96 5.13 -9.13
C ASP A 199 -14.76 3.92 -8.63
N ALA A 200 -15.50 3.24 -9.49
CA ALA A 200 -16.30 2.07 -9.13
C ALA A 200 -15.45 0.95 -8.47
N VAL A 201 -14.25 0.67 -9.02
CA VAL A 201 -13.33 -0.35 -8.50
C VAL A 201 -12.73 0.13 -7.18
N ALA A 202 -12.30 1.37 -7.12
CA ALA A 202 -11.70 1.97 -5.94
C ALA A 202 -12.69 1.98 -4.75
N GLN A 203 -13.93 2.40 -4.95
CA GLN A 203 -14.98 2.42 -3.94
C GLN A 203 -15.36 1.02 -3.45
N ALA A 204 -15.41 0.02 -4.35
CA ALA A 204 -15.68 -1.36 -3.96
C ALA A 204 -14.57 -1.91 -3.06
N THR A 205 -13.30 -1.72 -3.46
CA THR A 205 -12.14 -2.11 -2.66
C THR A 205 -12.14 -1.45 -1.28
N ALA A 206 -12.42 -0.15 -1.22
CA ALA A 206 -12.46 0.59 0.04
C ALA A 206 -13.55 0.10 0.99
N ARG A 207 -14.73 -0.19 0.46
CA ARG A 207 -15.84 -0.77 1.27
C ARG A 207 -15.46 -2.13 1.85
N GLU A 208 -14.82 -2.98 1.04
CA GLU A 208 -14.39 -4.31 1.49
C GLU A 208 -13.32 -4.24 2.60
N LEU A 209 -12.36 -3.32 2.47
CA LEU A 209 -11.28 -3.10 3.43
C LEU A 209 -11.69 -2.21 4.61
N GLY A 210 -12.82 -1.52 4.49
CA GLY A 210 -13.29 -0.53 5.46
C GLY A 210 -12.44 0.74 5.49
N ILE A 211 -11.89 1.19 4.37
CA ILE A 211 -11.11 2.43 4.25
C ILE A 211 -12.03 3.65 4.33
N ASP A 212 -11.61 4.68 5.05
CA ASP A 212 -12.46 5.83 5.37
C ASP A 212 -12.60 6.82 4.22
N THR A 213 -11.56 6.99 3.40
CA THR A 213 -11.54 7.96 2.30
C THR A 213 -10.83 7.37 1.08
N VAL A 214 -11.37 7.62 -0.11
CA VAL A 214 -10.81 7.16 -1.38
C VAL A 214 -10.68 8.32 -2.34
N TYR A 215 -9.55 8.35 -3.03
CA TYR A 215 -9.31 9.20 -4.20
C TYR A 215 -8.90 8.29 -5.35
N SER A 216 -9.73 8.27 -6.37
CA SER A 216 -9.63 7.44 -7.57
C SER A 216 -9.16 8.22 -8.79
N GLU A 217 -8.84 7.52 -9.88
CA GLU A 217 -8.48 8.09 -11.18
C GLU A 217 -7.28 9.07 -11.12
N LEU A 218 -6.39 8.88 -10.14
CA LEU A 218 -5.24 9.76 -9.91
C LEU A 218 -4.07 9.40 -10.82
N LEU A 219 -3.51 10.41 -11.47
CA LEU A 219 -2.18 10.31 -12.06
C LEU A 219 -1.08 10.39 -10.97
N PRO A 220 0.16 9.96 -11.26
CA PRO A 220 1.23 10.02 -10.26
C PRO A 220 1.45 11.40 -9.63
N GLY A 221 1.33 12.48 -10.43
CA GLY A 221 1.42 13.85 -9.93
C GLY A 221 0.26 14.26 -9.02
N ASP A 222 -0.95 13.77 -9.31
CA ASP A 222 -2.14 14.05 -8.51
C ASP A 222 -2.05 13.41 -7.13
N LYS A 223 -1.43 12.22 -7.01
CA LYS A 223 -1.18 11.57 -5.71
C LYS A 223 -0.33 12.47 -4.80
N VAL A 224 0.71 13.12 -5.34
CA VAL A 224 1.56 14.06 -4.58
C VAL A 224 0.75 15.24 -4.09
N SER A 225 0.01 15.89 -4.99
CA SER A 225 -0.84 17.05 -4.66
C SER A 225 -1.88 16.69 -3.59
N LYS A 226 -2.45 15.49 -3.69
CA LYS A 226 -3.45 15.03 -2.72
C LYS A 226 -2.84 14.76 -1.34
N VAL A 227 -1.64 14.22 -1.25
CA VAL A 227 -0.93 14.05 0.03
C VAL A 227 -0.58 15.42 0.62
N GLU A 228 -0.15 16.40 -0.17
CA GLU A 228 0.10 17.77 0.29
C GLU A 228 -1.17 18.44 0.84
N GLU A 229 -2.31 18.27 0.16
CA GLU A 229 -3.60 18.74 0.64
C GLU A 229 -3.99 18.12 1.99
N LEU A 230 -3.79 16.81 2.12
CA LEU A 230 -4.06 16.09 3.36
C LEU A 230 -3.12 16.54 4.50
N LEU A 231 -1.84 16.79 4.22
CA LEU A 231 -0.88 17.34 5.18
C LEU A 231 -1.27 18.75 5.64
N ALA A 232 -1.69 19.62 4.71
CA ALA A 232 -2.12 20.97 5.01
C ALA A 232 -3.41 21.01 5.86
N GLY A 233 -4.33 20.06 5.64
CA GLY A 233 -5.57 19.92 6.42
C GLY A 233 -5.41 19.18 7.75
N GLN A 234 -4.24 18.66 8.06
CA GLN A 234 -4.02 17.86 9.27
C GLN A 234 -3.57 18.75 10.44
N HIS A 235 -4.42 18.87 11.45
CA HIS A 235 -4.13 19.70 12.63
C HIS A 235 -3.46 18.92 13.78
N LYS A 236 -3.52 17.58 13.79
CA LYS A 236 -2.93 16.73 14.84
C LYS A 236 -2.35 15.45 14.26
N GLY A 237 -1.22 15.03 14.83
CA GLY A 237 -0.53 13.78 14.47
C GLY A 237 0.30 13.91 13.19
N LYS A 238 0.68 12.77 12.64
CA LYS A 238 1.51 12.63 11.45
C LYS A 238 0.82 11.80 10.39
N LEU A 239 1.15 12.04 9.11
CA LEU A 239 0.66 11.30 7.97
C LEU A 239 1.74 10.36 7.44
N ALA A 240 1.43 9.06 7.37
CA ALA A 240 2.25 8.08 6.69
C ALA A 240 1.69 7.81 5.29
N PHE A 241 2.57 7.66 4.30
CA PHE A 241 2.22 7.12 3.00
C PHE A 241 2.87 5.76 2.80
N VAL A 242 2.11 4.80 2.29
CA VAL A 242 2.54 3.43 2.02
C VAL A 242 2.41 3.14 0.53
N GLY A 243 3.48 2.74 -0.12
CA GLY A 243 3.52 2.40 -1.54
C GLY A 243 4.62 1.38 -1.83
N ASP A 244 4.62 0.81 -3.04
CA ASP A 244 5.55 -0.24 -3.46
C ASP A 244 6.31 0.10 -4.75
N GLY A 245 5.82 1.07 -5.52
CA GLY A 245 6.28 1.35 -6.88
C GLY A 245 7.23 2.52 -7.05
N ILE A 246 7.89 2.55 -8.23
CA ILE A 246 8.69 3.69 -8.67
C ILE A 246 7.86 4.98 -8.73
N ASN A 247 6.60 4.85 -9.13
CA ASN A 247 5.67 5.97 -9.26
C ASN A 247 5.31 6.61 -7.92
N ASP A 248 5.50 5.89 -6.81
CA ASP A 248 5.19 6.36 -5.47
C ASP A 248 6.38 7.04 -4.78
N ALA A 249 7.60 6.95 -5.32
CA ALA A 249 8.80 7.55 -4.74
C ALA A 249 8.64 9.06 -4.43
N PRO A 250 8.05 9.90 -5.31
CA PRO A 250 7.80 11.30 -4.99
C PRO A 250 6.82 11.48 -3.83
N VAL A 251 5.81 10.62 -3.72
CA VAL A 251 4.79 10.67 -2.66
C VAL A 251 5.37 10.21 -1.33
N LEU A 252 6.18 9.12 -1.34
CA LEU A 252 6.91 8.61 -0.17
C LEU A 252 7.80 9.68 0.46
N SER A 253 8.53 10.43 -0.39
CA SER A 253 9.40 11.52 0.08
C SER A 253 8.65 12.73 0.62
N ARG A 254 7.39 12.91 0.22
CA ARG A 254 6.59 14.10 0.57
C ARG A 254 5.79 13.93 1.85
N ALA A 255 5.40 12.71 2.20
CA ALA A 255 4.69 12.40 3.44
C ALA A 255 5.55 12.72 4.68
N ASP A 256 4.93 12.87 5.85
CA ASP A 256 5.69 12.98 7.12
C ASP A 256 6.55 11.72 7.35
N ILE A 257 6.09 10.56 6.87
CA ILE A 257 6.85 9.31 6.86
C ILE A 257 6.44 8.47 5.64
N GLY A 258 7.42 8.09 4.84
CA GLY A 258 7.27 7.18 3.72
C GLY A 258 7.56 5.74 4.13
N ILE A 259 6.67 4.81 3.77
CA ILE A 259 6.79 3.38 4.04
C ILE A 259 6.78 2.63 2.70
N ALA A 260 7.90 2.04 2.31
CA ALA A 260 7.98 1.18 1.13
C ALA A 260 7.61 -0.27 1.48
N MET A 261 6.82 -0.90 0.61
CA MET A 261 6.40 -2.30 0.73
C MET A 261 7.22 -3.20 -0.17
N GLY A 262 7.58 -4.39 0.36
CA GLY A 262 8.19 -5.47 -0.38
C GLY A 262 9.71 -5.36 -0.60
N ALA A 263 10.41 -6.49 -0.46
CA ALA A 263 11.84 -6.60 -0.74
C ALA A 263 12.17 -6.45 -2.25
N MET A 264 11.17 -6.57 -3.11
CA MET A 264 11.25 -6.39 -4.57
C MET A 264 10.68 -5.05 -5.02
N GLY A 265 10.39 -4.14 -4.06
CA GLY A 265 10.05 -2.74 -4.38
C GLY A 265 11.13 -2.11 -5.22
N SER A 266 10.76 -1.14 -6.06
CA SER A 266 11.76 -0.45 -6.88
C SER A 266 12.82 0.18 -6.00
N ASP A 267 14.09 0.14 -6.42
CA ASP A 267 15.19 0.79 -5.71
C ASP A 267 14.87 2.27 -5.40
N ALA A 268 14.16 2.94 -6.30
CA ALA A 268 13.71 4.32 -6.11
C ALA A 268 12.70 4.47 -4.94
N ALA A 269 11.75 3.55 -4.79
CA ALA A 269 10.80 3.57 -3.66
C ALA A 269 11.52 3.26 -2.35
N ILE A 270 12.42 2.27 -2.38
CA ILE A 270 13.26 1.94 -1.23
C ILE A 270 14.11 3.15 -0.82
N GLU A 271 14.74 3.85 -1.77
CA GLU A 271 15.58 5.01 -1.49
C GLU A 271 14.76 6.19 -0.91
N ALA A 272 13.58 6.43 -1.42
CA ALA A 272 12.70 7.53 -1.01
C ALA A 272 12.05 7.31 0.37
N ALA A 273 11.85 6.06 0.79
CA ALA A 273 11.15 5.73 2.02
C ALA A 273 12.02 5.91 3.27
N ASP A 274 11.38 6.22 4.40
CA ASP A 274 11.98 6.24 5.74
C ASP A 274 11.96 4.86 6.41
N VAL A 275 10.95 4.06 6.05
CA VAL A 275 10.73 2.69 6.54
C VAL A 275 10.58 1.76 5.35
N VAL A 276 11.27 0.62 5.37
CA VAL A 276 11.14 -0.42 4.35
C VAL A 276 10.64 -1.70 5.01
N LEU A 277 9.51 -2.20 4.57
CA LEU A 277 8.98 -3.49 4.98
C LEU A 277 9.49 -4.56 4.02
N MET A 278 10.32 -5.47 4.52
CA MET A 278 10.95 -6.51 3.68
C MET A 278 9.97 -7.58 3.22
N ASP A 279 8.90 -7.79 3.97
CA ASP A 279 7.80 -8.67 3.60
C ASP A 279 6.72 -7.86 2.89
N ASP A 280 6.07 -8.48 1.92
CA ASP A 280 4.94 -7.88 1.22
C ASP A 280 3.60 -8.07 1.99
N ASP A 281 3.65 -7.85 3.32
CA ASP A 281 2.55 -8.06 4.25
C ASP A 281 2.08 -6.74 4.90
N PRO A 282 0.88 -6.22 4.54
CA PRO A 282 0.32 -5.01 5.14
C PRO A 282 0.19 -5.06 6.67
N MET A 283 0.10 -6.24 7.27
CA MET A 283 0.05 -6.40 8.74
C MET A 283 1.31 -5.86 9.43
N LYS A 284 2.44 -5.79 8.73
CA LYS A 284 3.70 -5.27 9.29
C LYS A 284 3.62 -3.78 9.60
N ILE A 285 2.79 -3.01 8.86
CA ILE A 285 2.56 -1.59 9.12
C ILE A 285 2.01 -1.42 10.54
N SER A 286 0.96 -2.16 10.88
CA SER A 286 0.34 -2.09 12.22
C SER A 286 1.31 -2.51 13.34
N LYS A 287 2.17 -3.49 13.07
CA LYS A 287 3.21 -3.94 14.02
C LYS A 287 4.27 -2.86 14.21
N ALA A 288 4.73 -2.21 13.14
CA ALA A 288 5.69 -1.12 13.20
C ALA A 288 5.13 0.07 13.99
N VAL A 289 3.89 0.49 13.74
CA VAL A 289 3.20 1.55 14.50
C VAL A 289 3.11 1.20 15.99
N LYS A 290 2.71 -0.03 16.34
CA LYS A 290 2.61 -0.48 17.74
C LYS A 290 3.98 -0.47 18.45
N ILE A 291 5.04 -0.90 17.78
CA ILE A 291 6.40 -0.88 18.34
C ILE A 291 6.83 0.58 18.57
N SER A 292 6.63 1.47 17.59
CA SER A 292 6.96 2.90 17.70
C SER A 292 6.24 3.56 18.87
N ARG A 293 4.94 3.33 19.00
CA ARG A 293 4.14 3.88 20.13
C ARG A 293 4.60 3.36 21.48
N LYS A 294 4.98 2.08 21.56
CA LYS A 294 5.57 1.52 22.78
C LYS A 294 6.90 2.18 23.13
N CYS A 295 7.75 2.42 22.11
CA CYS A 295 9.02 3.12 22.33
C CYS A 295 8.79 4.54 22.85
N LEU A 296 7.87 5.31 22.23
CA LEU A 296 7.53 6.66 22.71
C LEU A 296 6.99 6.67 24.11
N ARG A 297 6.16 5.70 24.48
CA ARG A 297 5.65 5.56 25.85
C ARG A 297 6.80 5.35 26.83
N ILE A 298 7.72 4.42 26.55
CA ILE A 298 8.91 4.15 27.39
C ILE A 298 9.77 5.41 27.50
N VAL A 299 9.98 6.14 26.40
CA VAL A 299 10.73 7.41 26.43
C VAL A 299 10.04 8.41 27.37
N HIS A 300 8.72 8.57 27.22
CA HIS A 300 7.96 9.51 28.06
C HIS A 300 8.00 9.11 29.54
N GLU A 301 7.81 7.83 29.85
CA GLU A 301 7.88 7.31 31.21
C GLU A 301 9.27 7.57 31.82
N ASN A 302 10.36 7.34 31.09
CA ASN A 302 11.71 7.60 31.53
C ASN A 302 11.96 9.10 31.77
N ILE A 303 11.46 9.98 30.87
CA ILE A 303 11.57 11.43 31.03
C ILE A 303 10.87 11.89 32.32
N VAL A 304 9.63 11.46 32.50
CA VAL A 304 8.82 11.83 33.69
C VAL A 304 9.49 11.31 34.97
N PHE A 305 10.00 10.08 34.94
CA PHE A 305 10.69 9.47 36.07
C PHE A 305 11.99 10.21 36.44
N ALA A 306 12.84 10.50 35.45
CA ALA A 306 14.09 11.21 35.65
C ALA A 306 13.88 12.63 36.19
N ILE A 307 12.97 13.39 35.58
CA ILE A 307 12.63 14.74 36.05
C ILE A 307 12.00 14.69 37.46
N GLY A 308 11.11 13.71 37.70
CA GLY A 308 10.46 13.54 39.01
C GLY A 308 11.46 13.25 40.13
N ILE A 309 12.40 12.36 39.94
CA ILE A 309 13.46 12.07 40.92
C ILE A 309 14.31 13.32 41.16
N LYS A 310 14.73 14.01 40.09
CA LYS A 310 15.57 15.20 40.22
C LYS A 310 14.86 16.30 41.01
N LEU A 311 13.58 16.57 40.69
CA LEU A 311 12.78 17.54 41.44
C LEU A 311 12.59 17.15 42.92
N ALA A 312 12.36 15.86 43.18
CA ALA A 312 12.23 15.37 44.56
C ALA A 312 13.55 15.57 45.35
N CYS A 313 14.70 15.26 44.75
CA CYS A 313 16.02 15.47 45.36
C CYS A 313 16.28 16.95 45.61
N LEU A 314 16.01 17.83 44.65
CA LEU A 314 16.14 19.28 44.85
C LEU A 314 15.26 19.79 45.99
N LEU A 315 14.04 19.32 46.09
CA LEU A 315 13.12 19.66 47.19
C LEU A 315 13.68 19.20 48.56
N LEU A 316 14.21 17.98 48.64
CA LEU A 316 14.82 17.45 49.87
C LEU A 316 16.05 18.24 50.29
N VAL A 317 16.87 18.68 49.33
CA VAL A 317 17.99 19.58 49.61
C VAL A 317 17.52 20.94 50.12
N ALA A 318 16.50 21.52 49.48
CA ALA A 318 15.93 22.81 49.88
C ALA A 318 15.33 22.82 51.32
N ILE A 319 14.80 21.66 51.75
CA ILE A 319 14.25 21.49 53.12
C ILE A 319 15.36 21.10 54.14
N GLY A 320 16.59 20.98 53.69
CA GLY A 320 17.72 20.58 54.55
C GLY A 320 17.76 19.10 54.96
N LYS A 321 16.94 18.25 54.31
CA LYS A 321 16.88 16.80 54.59
C LYS A 321 17.82 15.95 53.71
N ALA A 322 18.41 16.53 52.68
CA ALA A 322 19.41 15.87 51.84
C ALA A 322 20.61 16.80 51.65
N ASN A 323 21.77 16.21 51.42
CA ASN A 323 23.02 16.93 51.13
C ASN A 323 23.25 17.05 49.61
N MET A 324 24.23 17.86 49.22
CA MET A 324 24.61 18.10 47.81
C MET A 324 24.95 16.80 47.06
N TRP A 325 25.49 15.79 47.73
CA TRP A 325 25.82 14.49 47.13
C TRP A 325 24.60 13.72 46.64
N ALA A 326 23.44 13.86 47.34
CA ALA A 326 22.18 13.26 46.90
C ALA A 326 21.64 13.92 45.62
N ALA A 327 21.86 15.22 45.45
CA ALA A 327 21.48 15.95 44.22
C ALA A 327 22.38 15.54 43.03
N ILE A 328 23.67 15.36 43.25
CA ILE A 328 24.64 14.89 42.23
C ILE A 328 24.33 13.45 41.81
N PHE A 329 23.97 12.58 42.78
CA PHE A 329 23.62 11.19 42.47
C PHE A 329 22.31 11.05 41.68
N ALA A 330 21.42 12.05 41.74
CA ALA A 330 20.16 12.07 40.99
C ALA A 330 20.32 12.60 39.55
N ASP A 331 21.52 13.03 39.16
CA ASP A 331 21.86 13.52 37.82
C ASP A 331 22.39 12.37 36.96
#